data_49c0328d1935142fab7d014e7e8f78dc
#
_entry.id   49c0328d1935142fab7d014e7e8f78dc
#
_cell.length_a   1.000
_cell.length_b   1.000
_cell.length_c   1.000
_cell.angle_alpha   90.00
_cell.angle_beta   90.00
_cell.angle_gamma   90.00
#
_symmetry.space_group_name_H-M   'P 1'
#
loop_
_entity.id
_entity.type
_entity.pdbx_description
1 polymer ?
#
loop_
_entity_poly.entity_id
_entity_poly.type
_entity_poly.pdbx_seq_one_letter_code
_entity_poly.pdbx_strand_id
1 'polypeptide(L)'
;MVVKKIPMRTCVVTREQFPKSELIRVLRTPEGTVTVDTKGKANGRGAYLKKDKEVILKAQKTQVLDKILEVSVPEEIYQLLLELI
;
A
#
# COMPACT_ATOMS: atom_id res chain seq x y z
N MET A 1 -1.16 -27.36 19.62
CA MET A 1 -0.88 -25.91 19.66
C MET A 1 -1.12 -25.31 18.29
N VAL A 2 -2.03 -24.36 18.22
CA VAL A 2 -2.38 -23.76 16.93
C VAL A 2 -1.43 -22.60 16.65
N VAL A 3 -0.64 -22.74 15.60
CA VAL A 3 0.22 -21.65 15.14
C VAL A 3 -0.60 -20.75 14.21
N LYS A 4 -0.88 -19.55 14.64
CA LYS A 4 -1.55 -18.58 13.80
C LYS A 4 -0.61 -18.16 12.68
N LYS A 5 -0.98 -18.48 11.46
CA LYS A 5 -0.26 -17.98 10.30
C LYS A 5 -0.61 -16.50 10.10
N ILE A 6 0.39 -15.65 10.23
CA ILE A 6 0.22 -14.24 9.93
C ILE A 6 0.20 -14.09 8.41
N PRO A 7 -0.84 -13.46 7.83
CA PRO A 7 -0.87 -13.25 6.38
C PRO A 7 0.30 -12.38 5.95
N MET A 8 1.05 -12.88 4.97
CA MET A 8 2.16 -12.15 4.39
C MET A 8 1.72 -11.52 3.07
N ARG A 9 2.23 -10.34 2.80
CA ARG A 9 1.97 -9.64 1.56
C ARG A 9 3.27 -9.04 1.03
N THR A 10 3.31 -8.81 -0.27
CA THR A 10 4.51 -8.30 -0.93
C THR A 10 4.45 -6.79 -1.01
N CYS A 11 5.51 -6.13 -0.53
CA CYS A 11 5.69 -4.69 -0.73
C CYS A 11 6.04 -4.44 -2.20
N VAL A 12 5.28 -3.56 -2.86
CA VAL A 12 5.46 -3.31 -4.29
C VAL A 12 6.75 -2.55 -4.61
N VAL A 13 7.37 -1.93 -3.63
CA VAL A 13 8.63 -1.18 -3.81
C VAL A 13 9.84 -2.08 -3.59
N THR A 14 9.89 -2.76 -2.46
CA THR A 14 11.05 -3.61 -2.10
C THR A 14 10.95 -5.01 -2.70
N ARG A 15 9.74 -5.43 -3.06
CA ARG A 15 9.41 -6.76 -3.55
C ARG A 15 9.70 -7.87 -2.53
N GLU A 16 9.78 -7.48 -1.27
CA GLU A 16 9.92 -8.41 -0.17
C GLU A 16 8.59 -8.64 0.52
N GLN A 17 8.45 -9.79 1.17
CA GLN A 17 7.23 -10.12 1.89
C GLN A 17 7.34 -9.69 3.34
N PHE A 18 6.27 -9.10 3.85
CA PHE A 18 6.19 -8.66 5.24
C PHE A 18 4.83 -9.05 5.81
N PRO A 19 4.72 -9.19 7.14
CA PRO A 19 3.42 -9.34 7.77
C PRO A 19 2.50 -8.17 7.42
N LYS A 20 1.24 -8.46 7.18
CA LYS A 20 0.26 -7.44 6.80
C LYS A 20 0.24 -6.25 7.76
N SER A 21 0.52 -6.48 9.05
CA SER A 21 0.56 -5.43 10.07
C SER A 21 1.69 -4.42 9.85
N GLU A 22 2.72 -4.78 9.10
CA GLU A 22 3.84 -3.89 8.79
C GLU A 22 3.67 -3.17 7.47
N LEU A 23 2.53 -3.36 6.81
CA LEU A 23 2.25 -2.80 5.50
C LEU A 23 1.04 -1.88 5.54
N ILE A 24 1.03 -0.90 4.63
CA ILE A 24 -0.14 -0.06 4.39
C ILE A 24 -0.68 -0.42 3.02
N ARG A 25 -1.99 -0.58 2.91
CA ARG A 25 -2.65 -0.87 1.65
C ARG A 25 -3.18 0.40 1.03
N VAL A 26 -2.78 0.66 -0.20
CA VAL A 26 -3.35 1.73 -1.04
C VAL A 26 -4.21 1.04 -2.08
N LEU A 27 -5.42 1.51 -2.29
CA LEU A 27 -6.32 0.86 -3.23
C LEU A 27 -7.01 1.86 -4.14
N ARG A 28 -7.39 1.36 -5.31
CA ARG A 28 -8.30 2.05 -6.20
C ARG A 28 -9.68 1.43 -6.02
N THR A 29 -10.64 2.25 -5.63
CA THR A 29 -12.02 1.79 -5.46
C THR A 29 -12.63 1.45 -6.83
N PRO A 30 -13.74 0.68 -6.86
CA PRO A 30 -14.43 0.42 -8.13
C PRO A 30 -14.86 1.69 -8.84
N GLU A 31 -14.99 2.80 -8.12
CA GLU A 31 -15.35 4.11 -8.68
C GLU A 31 -14.17 4.83 -9.30
N GLY A 32 -12.96 4.29 -9.17
CA GLY A 32 -11.75 4.88 -9.73
C GLY A 32 -11.03 5.85 -8.80
N THR A 33 -11.43 5.93 -7.55
CA THR A 33 -10.80 6.80 -6.55
C THR A 33 -9.69 6.05 -5.81
N VAL A 34 -8.57 6.72 -5.58
CA VAL A 34 -7.47 6.15 -4.80
C VAL A 34 -7.65 6.53 -3.34
N THR A 35 -7.52 5.56 -2.45
CA THR A 35 -7.62 5.78 -1.02
C THR A 35 -6.67 4.87 -0.26
N VAL A 36 -6.42 5.19 1.01
CA VAL A 36 -5.60 4.36 1.89
C VAL A 36 -6.53 3.54 2.77
N ASP A 37 -6.34 2.23 2.74
CA ASP A 37 -7.14 1.30 3.53
C ASP A 37 -6.34 0.82 4.74
N THR A 38 -6.57 1.45 5.88
CA THR A 38 -5.87 1.08 7.12
C THR A 38 -6.43 -0.18 7.76
N LYS A 39 -7.65 -0.56 7.39
CA LYS A 39 -8.31 -1.74 7.95
C LYS A 39 -8.14 -2.99 7.09
N GLY A 40 -7.78 -2.83 5.83
CA GLY A 40 -7.57 -3.94 4.91
C GLY A 40 -8.85 -4.62 4.46
N LYS A 41 -10.01 -3.98 4.61
CA LYS A 41 -11.31 -4.58 4.30
C LYS A 41 -12.02 -3.96 3.10
N ALA A 42 -11.52 -2.87 2.58
CA ALA A 42 -12.17 -2.19 1.48
C ALA A 42 -12.00 -2.96 0.16
N ASN A 43 -13.02 -2.93 -0.68
CA ASN A 43 -12.99 -3.57 -1.99
C ASN A 43 -12.26 -2.69 -3.00
N GLY A 44 -11.52 -3.33 -3.90
CA GLY A 44 -10.82 -2.63 -4.96
C GLY A 44 -9.46 -3.25 -5.23
N ARG A 45 -8.77 -2.71 -6.23
CA ARG A 45 -7.43 -3.15 -6.57
C ARG A 45 -6.44 -2.49 -5.62
N GLY A 46 -5.71 -3.29 -4.86
CA GLY A 46 -4.82 -2.79 -3.81
C GLY A 46 -3.35 -3.08 -4.07
N ALA A 47 -2.51 -2.25 -3.46
CA ALA A 47 -1.08 -2.44 -3.44
C ALA A 47 -0.58 -2.20 -2.02
N TYR A 48 0.40 -2.99 -1.59
CA TYR A 48 0.95 -2.89 -0.25
C TYR A 48 2.29 -2.19 -0.26
N LEU A 49 2.51 -1.32 0.71
CA LEU A 49 3.78 -0.62 0.92
C LEU A 49 4.21 -0.83 2.36
N LYS A 50 5.51 -1.06 2.57
CA LYS A 50 6.03 -1.13 3.92
C LYS A 50 5.90 0.23 4.62
N LYS A 51 5.61 0.21 5.91
CA LYS A 51 5.51 1.42 6.73
C LYS A 51 6.89 2.01 6.98
N ASP A 52 7.49 2.55 5.94
CA ASP A 52 8.83 3.09 5.96
C ASP A 52 8.86 4.33 5.07
N LYS A 53 9.38 5.43 5.62
CA LYS A 53 9.46 6.69 4.90
C LYS A 53 10.20 6.57 3.57
N GLU A 54 11.34 5.87 3.58
CA GLU A 54 12.13 5.70 2.36
C GLU A 54 11.38 4.92 1.29
N VAL A 55 10.63 3.90 1.70
CA VAL A 55 9.81 3.10 0.79
C VAL A 55 8.74 3.97 0.14
N ILE A 56 8.07 4.79 0.93
CA ILE A 56 7.01 5.66 0.43
C ILE A 56 7.56 6.73 -0.51
N LEU A 57 8.68 7.34 -0.16
CA LEU A 57 9.33 8.33 -1.03
C LEU A 57 9.78 7.70 -2.34
N LYS A 58 10.29 6.48 -2.29
CA LYS A 58 10.69 5.76 -3.50
C LYS A 58 9.47 5.43 -4.36
N ALA A 59 8.36 5.04 -3.75
CA ALA A 59 7.11 4.79 -4.47
C ALA A 59 6.62 6.05 -5.18
N GLN A 60 6.71 7.18 -4.52
CA GLN A 60 6.33 8.46 -5.12
C GLN A 60 7.22 8.82 -6.31
N LYS A 61 8.52 8.61 -6.15
CA LYS A 61 9.51 8.93 -7.17
C LYS A 61 9.36 8.06 -8.42
N THR A 62 9.12 6.77 -8.22
CA THR A 62 9.00 5.80 -9.32
C THR A 62 7.59 5.69 -9.86
N GLN A 63 6.60 6.26 -9.17
CA GLN A 63 5.19 6.19 -9.53
C GLN A 63 4.71 4.74 -9.69
N VAL A 64 5.24 3.84 -8.86
CA VAL A 64 4.91 2.43 -8.95
C VAL A 64 3.43 2.16 -8.69
N LEU A 65 2.79 2.96 -7.81
CA LEU A 65 1.38 2.79 -7.52
C LEU A 65 0.51 3.15 -8.71
N ASP A 66 0.90 4.16 -9.48
CA ASP A 66 0.18 4.54 -10.70
C ASP A 66 0.14 3.37 -11.68
N LYS A 67 1.25 2.66 -11.81
CA LYS A 67 1.34 1.52 -12.71
C LYS A 67 0.52 0.32 -12.23
N ILE A 68 0.58 0.05 -10.94
CA ILE A 68 -0.11 -1.12 -10.37
C ILE A 68 -1.62 -0.90 -10.31
N LEU A 69 -2.04 0.28 -9.89
CA LEU A 69 -3.45 0.61 -9.77
C LEU A 69 -4.08 1.08 -11.08
N GLU A 70 -3.25 1.31 -12.10
CA GLU A 70 -3.68 1.76 -13.42
C GLU A 70 -4.47 3.05 -13.37
N VAL A 71 -4.04 3.97 -12.49
CA VAL A 71 -4.68 5.26 -12.28
C VAL A 71 -3.65 6.25 -11.74
N SER A 72 -3.84 7.54 -12.03
CA SER A 72 -2.97 8.56 -11.43
C SER A 72 -3.21 8.65 -9.95
N VAL A 73 -2.17 8.41 -9.15
CA VAL A 73 -2.25 8.50 -7.69
C VAL A 73 -1.97 9.94 -7.27
N PRO A 74 -2.92 10.61 -6.59
CA PRO A 74 -2.70 11.99 -6.14
C PRO A 74 -1.55 12.08 -5.14
N GLU A 75 -0.84 13.20 -5.17
CA GLU A 75 0.25 13.44 -4.22
C GLU A 75 -0.25 13.40 -2.78
N GLU A 76 -1.48 13.77 -2.55
CA GLU A 76 -2.12 13.74 -1.23
C GLU A 76 -2.05 12.35 -0.60
N ILE A 77 -2.13 11.30 -1.41
CA ILE A 77 -2.05 9.92 -0.94
C ILE A 77 -0.67 9.64 -0.34
N TYR A 78 0.39 10.10 -1.01
CA TYR A 78 1.74 9.92 -0.50
C TYR A 78 1.98 10.70 0.79
N GLN A 79 1.42 11.92 0.87
CA GLN A 79 1.51 12.70 2.08
C GLN A 79 0.77 12.02 3.23
N LEU A 80 -0.40 11.46 2.97
CA LEU A 80 -1.15 10.71 3.97
C LEU A 80 -0.38 9.48 4.44
N LEU A 81 0.25 8.77 3.52
CA LEU A 81 1.07 7.61 3.85
C LEU A 81 2.23 8.01 4.79
N LEU A 82 2.87 9.13 4.52
CA LEU A 82 3.95 9.63 5.36
C LEU A 82 3.47 10.02 6.76
N GLU A 83 2.23 10.48 6.88
CA GLU A 83 1.65 10.80 8.17
C GLU A 83 1.28 9.57 8.99
N LEU A 84 1.05 8.45 8.32
CA LEU A 84 0.62 7.20 8.97
C LEU A 84 1.78 6.35 9.48
N ILE A 85 3.01 6.73 9.20
CA ILE A 85 4.18 5.98 9.62
C ILE A 85 4.93 6.63 10.76
#